data_92732c57568c4377efd359ca820ff62f
#
_entry.id   92732c57568c4377efd359ca820ff62f
#
_cell.length_a   1.000
_cell.length_b   1.000
_cell.length_c   1.000
_cell.angle_alpha   90.00
_cell.angle_beta   90.00
_cell.angle_gamma   90.00
#
_symmetry.space_group_name_H-M   'P 1'
#
loop_
_entity.id
_entity.type
_entity.pdbx_description
1 polymer ?
#
loop_
_entity_poly.entity_id
_entity_poly.type
_entity_poly.pdbx_seq_one_letter_code
_entity_poly.pdbx_strand_id
1 'polypeptide(L)'
;YILKTLKVSKILVSQPRPAVIEKSPFYEFAANNELVVDYKPLIRVVGVSLKEFRAQRTEILDHTTMIFSSRTTIDSFFHICEEARITVPETMKYICNTEAVALYLQKYIVYRKRKISFADGTFNSLLELIVKHKDEKFILALTEPFKPELPETLSKLKLKVSPVVFARTVAADLSGLNPEEYDIIALYSPNDVKALTEAFPLEKLPVVA
;
A
#
# COMPACT_ATOMS: atom_id res chain seq x y z
N TYR A 1 -36.97 27.31 2.99
CA TYR A 1 -35.62 26.80 2.62
C TYR A 1 -35.74 26.07 1.28
N ILE A 2 -35.34 26.73 0.19
CA ILE A 2 -35.23 26.08 -1.13
C ILE A 2 -33.97 25.25 -1.10
N LEU A 3 -34.11 23.93 -1.02
CA LEU A 3 -33.03 22.98 -1.30
C LEU A 3 -32.64 23.21 -2.78
N LYS A 4 -31.55 23.93 -3.02
CA LYS A 4 -30.90 23.95 -4.33
C LYS A 4 -30.43 22.51 -4.62
N THR A 5 -31.13 21.83 -5.50
CA THR A 5 -30.68 20.56 -6.02
C THR A 5 -29.42 20.84 -6.83
N LEU A 6 -28.25 20.48 -6.30
CA LEU A 6 -27.00 20.57 -7.03
C LEU A 6 -27.06 19.55 -8.17
N LYS A 7 -27.07 20.03 -9.40
CA LYS A 7 -26.96 19.16 -10.57
C LYS A 7 -25.49 18.71 -10.67
N VAL A 8 -25.20 17.49 -10.27
CA VAL A 8 -23.88 16.88 -10.43
C VAL A 8 -23.70 16.47 -11.88
N SER A 9 -22.61 16.86 -12.50
CA SER A 9 -22.26 16.50 -13.90
C SER A 9 -20.88 15.91 -14.03
N LYS A 10 -19.93 16.23 -13.14
CA LYS A 10 -18.54 15.76 -13.22
C LYS A 10 -18.00 15.32 -11.85
N ILE A 11 -17.48 14.11 -11.80
CA ILE A 11 -16.97 13.49 -10.58
C ILE A 11 -15.52 13.07 -10.79
N LEU A 12 -14.65 13.34 -9.80
CA LEU A 12 -13.31 12.80 -9.72
C LEU A 12 -13.29 11.66 -8.69
N VAL A 13 -12.72 10.52 -9.08
CA VAL A 13 -12.50 9.37 -8.21
C VAL A 13 -11.00 9.23 -7.94
N SER A 14 -10.60 9.21 -6.67
CA SER A 14 -9.20 9.15 -6.23
C SER A 14 -8.57 7.75 -6.37
N GLN A 15 -8.88 7.06 -7.45
CA GLN A 15 -8.35 5.72 -7.75
C GLN A 15 -7.82 5.65 -9.17
N PRO A 16 -6.93 4.68 -9.47
CA PRO A 16 -6.51 4.40 -10.83
C PRO A 16 -7.72 4.06 -11.71
N ARG A 17 -7.67 4.49 -12.97
CA ARG A 17 -8.68 4.10 -13.96
C ARG A 17 -8.71 2.58 -14.08
N PRO A 18 -9.90 1.94 -13.98
CA PRO A 18 -10.02 0.50 -14.17
C PRO A 18 -9.58 0.09 -15.58
N ALA A 19 -8.88 -1.06 -15.69
CA ALA A 19 -8.48 -1.61 -16.98
C ALA A 19 -9.71 -1.95 -17.87
N VAL A 20 -10.80 -2.37 -17.24
CA VAL A 20 -12.10 -2.62 -17.87
C VAL A 20 -13.08 -1.67 -17.21
N ILE A 21 -13.40 -0.57 -17.91
CA ILE A 21 -14.21 0.53 -17.37
C ILE A 21 -15.63 0.08 -16.99
N GLU A 22 -16.19 -0.87 -17.75
CA GLU A 22 -17.53 -1.42 -17.54
C GLU A 22 -17.66 -2.19 -16.22
N LYS A 23 -16.55 -2.61 -15.63
CA LYS A 23 -16.52 -3.26 -14.31
C LYS A 23 -16.44 -2.26 -13.14
N SER A 24 -16.31 -0.96 -13.45
CA SER A 24 -16.33 0.08 -12.43
C SER A 24 -17.73 0.20 -11.83
N PRO A 25 -17.84 0.34 -10.49
CA PRO A 25 -19.14 0.63 -9.83
C PRO A 25 -19.77 1.93 -10.34
N PHE A 26 -18.98 2.84 -10.90
CA PHE A 26 -19.42 4.12 -11.42
C PHE A 26 -19.89 4.07 -12.87
N TYR A 27 -19.65 2.98 -13.62
CA TYR A 27 -19.91 2.93 -15.05
C TYR A 27 -21.40 3.07 -15.38
N GLU A 28 -22.22 2.18 -14.85
CA GLU A 28 -23.68 2.22 -15.06
C GLU A 28 -24.30 3.47 -14.42
N PHE A 29 -23.83 3.85 -13.23
CA PHE A 29 -24.29 5.05 -12.56
C PHE A 29 -24.02 6.30 -13.39
N ALA A 30 -22.84 6.41 -13.97
CA ALA A 30 -22.46 7.53 -14.83
C ALA A 30 -23.30 7.59 -16.12
N ALA A 31 -23.48 6.44 -16.78
CA ALA A 31 -24.27 6.34 -17.99
C ALA A 31 -25.75 6.71 -17.77
N ASN A 32 -26.35 6.23 -16.68
CA ASN A 32 -27.74 6.46 -16.35
C ASN A 32 -28.04 7.91 -15.91
N ASN A 33 -27.03 8.66 -15.48
CA ASN A 33 -27.20 10.02 -14.96
C ASN A 33 -26.47 11.08 -15.78
N GLU A 34 -25.98 10.73 -16.97
CA GLU A 34 -25.22 11.64 -17.85
C GLU A 34 -24.01 12.30 -17.15
N LEU A 35 -23.29 11.51 -16.29
CA LEU A 35 -22.15 11.97 -15.53
C LEU A 35 -20.83 11.67 -16.23
N VAL A 36 -19.88 12.59 -16.11
CA VAL A 36 -18.49 12.36 -16.48
C VAL A 36 -17.74 11.93 -15.19
N VAL A 37 -17.09 10.77 -15.25
CA VAL A 37 -16.28 10.25 -14.14
C VAL A 37 -14.84 10.18 -14.60
N ASP A 38 -13.99 10.98 -13.96
CA ASP A 38 -12.55 10.95 -14.14
C ASP A 38 -11.89 10.15 -13.00
N TYR A 39 -10.78 9.50 -13.31
CA TYR A 39 -9.99 8.72 -12.36
C TYR A 39 -8.59 9.31 -12.26
N LYS A 40 -8.17 9.69 -11.05
CA LYS A 40 -6.80 10.15 -10.80
C LYS A 40 -6.39 9.76 -9.38
N PRO A 41 -5.38 8.89 -9.21
CA PRO A 41 -4.82 8.64 -7.89
C PRO A 41 -4.23 9.94 -7.31
N LEU A 42 -4.58 10.25 -6.07
CA LEU A 42 -4.04 11.41 -5.35
C LEU A 42 -2.80 11.07 -4.54
N ILE A 43 -2.54 9.78 -4.37
CA ILE A 43 -1.40 9.23 -3.65
C ILE A 43 -0.69 8.18 -4.49
N ARG A 44 0.57 7.92 -4.15
CA ARG A 44 1.37 6.82 -4.69
C ARG A 44 2.22 6.22 -3.59
N VAL A 45 2.58 4.95 -3.73
CA VAL A 45 3.49 4.26 -2.81
C VAL A 45 4.86 4.19 -3.46
N VAL A 46 5.89 4.63 -2.74
CA VAL A 46 7.28 4.63 -3.19
C VAL A 46 8.16 3.85 -2.22
N GLY A 47 9.22 3.22 -2.72
CA GLY A 47 10.24 2.60 -1.89
C GLY A 47 11.06 3.65 -1.13
N VAL A 48 11.56 3.30 0.04
CA VAL A 48 12.50 4.14 0.79
C VAL A 48 13.90 4.06 0.16
N SER A 49 14.70 5.12 0.34
CA SER A 49 16.10 5.14 -0.08
C SER A 49 16.97 4.26 0.82
N LEU A 50 18.16 3.89 0.34
CA LEU A 50 19.15 3.17 1.16
C LEU A 50 19.53 3.97 2.41
N LYS A 51 19.62 5.31 2.33
CA LYS A 51 19.89 6.17 3.47
C LYS A 51 18.81 6.06 4.54
N GLU A 52 17.55 6.08 4.15
CA GLU A 52 16.39 5.94 5.04
C GLU A 52 16.32 4.54 5.65
N PHE A 53 16.63 3.52 4.89
CA PHE A 53 16.74 2.15 5.41
C PHE A 53 17.84 2.04 6.47
N ARG A 54 19.04 2.53 6.18
CA ARG A 54 20.18 2.50 7.13
C ARG A 54 19.91 3.26 8.43
N ALA A 55 19.13 4.33 8.37
CA ALA A 55 18.73 5.09 9.55
C ALA A 55 17.91 4.25 10.55
N GLN A 56 17.23 3.19 10.09
CA GLN A 56 16.46 2.28 10.94
C GLN A 56 17.33 1.25 11.67
N ARG A 57 18.62 1.17 11.35
CA ARG A 57 19.63 0.34 12.05
C ARG A 57 19.25 -1.15 12.14
N THR A 58 18.67 -1.70 11.09
CA THR A 58 18.33 -3.12 11.01
C THR A 58 19.28 -3.84 10.07
N GLU A 59 19.88 -4.93 10.55
CA GLU A 59 20.75 -5.79 9.76
C GLU A 59 19.94 -6.94 9.14
N ILE A 60 19.81 -6.95 7.81
CA ILE A 60 19.01 -7.95 7.10
C ILE A 60 19.52 -9.36 7.37
N LEU A 61 20.84 -9.54 7.34
CA LEU A 61 21.47 -10.88 7.47
C LEU A 61 21.36 -11.47 8.88
N ASP A 62 21.00 -10.70 9.88
CA ASP A 62 20.71 -11.19 11.23
C ASP A 62 19.32 -11.83 11.36
N HIS A 63 18.53 -11.79 10.29
CA HIS A 63 17.17 -12.30 10.25
C HIS A 63 17.05 -13.50 9.32
N THR A 64 16.04 -14.33 9.56
CA THR A 64 15.84 -15.59 8.85
C THR A 64 14.62 -15.59 7.95
N THR A 65 13.66 -14.70 8.22
CA THR A 65 12.37 -14.67 7.54
C THR A 65 11.88 -13.24 7.31
N MET A 66 11.47 -12.96 6.07
CA MET A 66 10.82 -11.71 5.69
C MET A 66 9.31 -11.87 5.71
N ILE A 67 8.59 -10.88 6.24
CA ILE A 67 7.12 -10.80 6.16
C ILE A 67 6.74 -9.66 5.23
N PHE A 68 6.05 -9.98 4.13
CA PHE A 68 5.62 -9.03 3.12
C PHE A 68 4.10 -8.95 2.99
N SER A 69 3.58 -7.73 2.85
CA SER A 69 2.15 -7.47 2.62
C SER A 69 1.88 -6.77 1.29
N SER A 70 2.91 -6.37 0.55
CA SER A 70 2.75 -5.65 -0.71
C SER A 70 3.89 -5.91 -1.69
N ARG A 71 3.60 -5.75 -2.98
CA ARG A 71 4.61 -5.84 -4.04
C ARG A 71 5.64 -4.71 -3.94
N THR A 72 5.23 -3.52 -3.54
CA THR A 72 6.12 -2.36 -3.40
C THR A 72 7.18 -2.60 -2.32
N THR A 73 6.83 -3.20 -1.19
CA THR A 73 7.81 -3.54 -0.15
C THR A 73 8.78 -4.63 -0.61
N ILE A 74 8.35 -5.59 -1.43
CA ILE A 74 9.22 -6.59 -2.07
C ILE A 74 10.21 -5.90 -3.01
N ASP A 75 9.73 -5.06 -3.93
CA ASP A 75 10.58 -4.33 -4.85
C ASP A 75 11.62 -3.48 -4.10
N SER A 76 11.19 -2.75 -3.07
CA SER A 76 12.06 -1.92 -2.26
C SER A 76 13.12 -2.73 -1.51
N PHE A 77 12.73 -3.86 -0.92
CA PHE A 77 13.66 -4.74 -0.20
C PHE A 77 14.78 -5.24 -1.11
N PHE A 78 14.46 -5.79 -2.27
CA PHE A 78 15.47 -6.30 -3.19
C PHE A 78 16.31 -5.19 -3.81
N HIS A 79 15.73 -4.04 -4.11
CA HIS A 79 16.47 -2.87 -4.57
C HIS A 79 17.49 -2.37 -3.52
N ILE A 80 17.08 -2.29 -2.25
CA ILE A 80 17.97 -1.93 -1.14
C ILE A 80 19.09 -2.96 -0.99
N CYS A 81 18.80 -4.25 -1.08
CA CYS A 81 19.81 -5.30 -1.03
C CYS A 81 20.84 -5.16 -2.16
N GLU A 82 20.39 -4.88 -3.37
CA GLU A 82 21.27 -4.66 -4.53
C GLU A 82 22.14 -3.42 -4.32
N GLU A 83 21.56 -2.29 -3.96
CA GLU A 83 22.25 -1.02 -3.74
C GLU A 83 23.27 -1.11 -2.57
N ALA A 84 22.91 -1.83 -1.50
CA ALA A 84 23.77 -2.09 -0.35
C ALA A 84 24.80 -3.22 -0.58
N ARG A 85 24.75 -3.92 -1.73
CA ARG A 85 25.56 -5.10 -2.04
C ARG A 85 25.37 -6.24 -1.04
N ILE A 86 24.14 -6.42 -0.57
CA ILE A 86 23.74 -7.52 0.31
C ILE A 86 23.24 -8.68 -0.55
N THR A 87 23.89 -9.82 -0.44
CA THR A 87 23.39 -11.05 -1.06
C THR A 87 22.39 -11.72 -0.12
N VAL A 88 21.13 -11.78 -0.54
CA VAL A 88 20.08 -12.46 0.24
C VAL A 88 20.37 -13.95 0.25
N PRO A 89 20.51 -14.59 1.44
CA PRO A 89 20.81 -16.01 1.52
C PRO A 89 19.71 -16.88 0.89
N GLU A 90 20.09 -17.96 0.23
CA GLU A 90 19.11 -18.94 -0.26
C GLU A 90 18.29 -19.61 0.83
N THR A 91 18.76 -19.53 2.08
CA THR A 91 18.06 -20.03 3.27
C THR A 91 16.96 -19.08 3.76
N MET A 92 16.93 -17.83 3.28
CA MET A 92 15.90 -16.86 3.65
C MET A 92 14.52 -17.40 3.35
N LYS A 93 13.62 -17.30 4.33
CA LYS A 93 12.21 -17.66 4.22
C LYS A 93 11.35 -16.42 4.03
N TYR A 94 10.16 -16.62 3.51
CA TYR A 94 9.22 -15.54 3.21
C TYR A 94 7.82 -15.93 3.67
N ILE A 95 7.17 -15.01 4.38
CA ILE A 95 5.76 -15.08 4.74
C ILE A 95 5.06 -13.90 4.09
N CYS A 96 4.02 -14.18 3.32
CA CYS A 96 3.24 -13.17 2.62
C CYS A 96 1.79 -13.17 3.11
N ASN A 97 1.13 -12.02 3.08
CA ASN A 97 -0.25 -11.91 3.49
C ASN A 97 -1.23 -12.58 2.50
N THR A 98 -0.85 -12.70 1.22
CA THR A 98 -1.66 -13.33 0.16
C THR A 98 -0.80 -14.16 -0.78
N GLU A 99 -1.43 -15.09 -1.51
CA GLU A 99 -0.78 -15.85 -2.57
C GLU A 99 -0.24 -14.95 -3.69
N ALA A 100 -0.99 -13.92 -4.08
CA ALA A 100 -0.59 -12.99 -5.13
C ALA A 100 0.73 -12.24 -4.78
N VAL A 101 0.92 -11.88 -3.52
CA VAL A 101 2.18 -11.27 -3.03
C VAL A 101 3.30 -12.31 -3.00
N ALA A 102 3.00 -13.54 -2.57
CA ALA A 102 3.99 -14.63 -2.57
C ALA A 102 4.48 -14.96 -3.98
N LEU A 103 3.58 -15.07 -4.94
CA LEU A 103 3.93 -15.32 -6.34
C LEU A 103 4.77 -14.19 -6.96
N TYR A 104 4.60 -12.96 -6.50
CA TYR A 104 5.39 -11.83 -6.97
C TYR A 104 6.90 -11.95 -6.63
N LEU A 105 7.26 -12.71 -5.61
CA LEU A 105 8.66 -13.02 -5.27
C LEU A 105 9.43 -13.69 -6.41
N GLN A 106 8.74 -14.34 -7.35
CA GLN A 106 9.36 -14.96 -8.54
C GLN A 106 10.13 -13.96 -9.42
N LYS A 107 9.82 -12.68 -9.29
CA LYS A 107 10.58 -11.61 -9.97
C LYS A 107 12.04 -11.56 -9.53
N TYR A 108 12.34 -12.00 -8.31
CA TYR A 108 13.64 -11.84 -7.67
C TYR A 108 14.32 -13.14 -7.27
N ILE A 109 13.52 -14.17 -6.95
CA ILE A 109 14.03 -15.46 -6.45
C ILE A 109 13.35 -16.63 -7.13
N VAL A 110 13.99 -17.80 -7.07
CA VAL A 110 13.36 -19.06 -7.48
C VAL A 110 12.30 -19.43 -6.44
N TYR A 111 11.04 -19.57 -6.88
CA TYR A 111 9.94 -19.93 -6.01
C TYR A 111 10.09 -21.36 -5.50
N ARG A 112 10.21 -21.53 -4.18
CA ARG A 112 10.28 -22.83 -3.53
C ARG A 112 9.26 -22.90 -2.40
N LYS A 113 8.25 -23.77 -2.54
CA LYS A 113 7.14 -23.93 -1.59
C LYS A 113 7.61 -24.14 -0.13
N ARG A 114 8.76 -24.76 0.09
CA ARG A 114 9.33 -24.99 1.43
C ARG A 114 9.82 -23.71 2.13
N LYS A 115 10.05 -22.63 1.37
CA LYS A 115 10.60 -21.36 1.88
C LYS A 115 9.59 -20.25 1.86
N ILE A 116 8.49 -20.39 1.12
CA ILE A 116 7.50 -19.36 0.90
C ILE A 116 6.16 -19.85 1.39
N SER A 117 5.58 -19.13 2.35
CA SER A 117 4.25 -19.38 2.89
C SER A 117 3.40 -18.13 2.72
N PHE A 118 2.10 -18.30 2.61
CA PHE A 118 1.17 -17.18 2.48
C PHE A 118 -0.13 -17.42 3.25
N ALA A 119 -0.73 -16.34 3.68
CA ALA A 119 -2.03 -16.29 4.33
C ALA A 119 -3.15 -16.00 3.30
N ASP A 120 -4.37 -15.91 3.77
CA ASP A 120 -5.57 -15.67 2.94
C ASP A 120 -5.94 -14.18 2.77
N GLY A 121 -5.09 -13.27 3.25
CA GLY A 121 -5.30 -11.83 3.24
C GLY A 121 -5.93 -11.27 4.52
N THR A 122 -6.37 -12.11 5.45
CA THR A 122 -6.89 -11.67 6.74
C THR A 122 -5.78 -11.51 7.78
N PHE A 123 -6.01 -10.62 8.75
CA PHE A 123 -5.11 -10.41 9.88
C PHE A 123 -4.88 -11.71 10.67
N ASN A 124 -5.94 -12.42 11.01
CA ASN A 124 -5.86 -13.63 11.80
C ASN A 124 -5.07 -14.74 11.10
N SER A 125 -5.32 -14.95 9.81
CA SER A 125 -4.60 -15.96 9.03
C SER A 125 -3.10 -15.65 8.95
N LEU A 126 -2.73 -14.38 8.75
CA LEU A 126 -1.33 -13.95 8.76
C LEU A 126 -0.69 -14.16 10.14
N LEU A 127 -1.39 -13.77 11.20
CA LEU A 127 -0.90 -13.91 12.58
C LEU A 127 -0.66 -15.38 12.94
N GLU A 128 -1.61 -16.28 12.64
CA GLU A 128 -1.46 -17.73 12.86
C GLU A 128 -0.27 -18.30 12.12
N LEU A 129 -0.06 -17.86 10.87
CA LEU A 129 1.06 -18.29 10.05
C LEU A 129 2.40 -17.84 10.65
N ILE A 130 2.50 -16.60 11.13
CA ILE A 130 3.71 -16.09 11.79
C ILE A 130 3.97 -16.86 13.09
N VAL A 131 2.95 -17.07 13.91
CA VAL A 131 3.07 -17.81 15.18
C VAL A 131 3.51 -19.25 14.96
N LYS A 132 3.06 -19.90 13.88
CA LYS A 132 3.52 -21.24 13.49
C LYS A 132 5.03 -21.31 13.25
N HIS A 133 5.66 -20.19 12.88
CA HIS A 133 7.09 -20.05 12.65
C HIS A 133 7.80 -19.27 13.76
N LYS A 134 7.31 -19.33 14.99
CA LYS A 134 7.74 -18.51 16.16
C LYS A 134 9.24 -18.54 16.47
N ASP A 135 9.95 -19.56 16.02
CA ASP A 135 11.39 -19.71 16.30
C ASP A 135 12.28 -18.91 15.32
N GLU A 136 11.68 -18.37 14.26
CA GLU A 136 12.38 -17.55 13.29
C GLU A 136 12.65 -16.13 13.80
N LYS A 137 13.62 -15.47 13.20
CA LYS A 137 13.85 -14.03 13.36
C LYS A 137 13.27 -13.28 12.16
N PHE A 138 12.25 -12.48 12.41
CA PHE A 138 11.48 -11.82 11.35
C PHE A 138 11.91 -10.38 11.12
N ILE A 139 11.92 -9.97 9.86
CA ILE A 139 11.72 -8.57 9.46
C ILE A 139 10.27 -8.43 8.99
N LEU A 140 9.53 -7.55 9.63
CA LEU A 140 8.20 -7.13 9.18
C LEU A 140 8.33 -5.92 8.25
N ALA A 141 8.15 -6.13 6.96
CA ALA A 141 8.22 -5.06 5.97
C ALA A 141 6.93 -4.22 6.00
N LEU A 142 7.07 -2.93 6.26
CA LEU A 142 5.97 -1.99 6.43
C LEU A 142 5.95 -0.93 5.34
N THR A 143 4.75 -0.47 5.03
CA THR A 143 4.48 0.74 4.26
C THR A 143 3.97 1.82 5.19
N GLU A 144 4.64 2.95 5.27
CA GLU A 144 4.25 4.08 6.10
C GLU A 144 3.20 4.97 5.39
N PRO A 145 2.13 5.42 6.05
CA PRO A 145 1.73 5.11 7.42
C PRO A 145 1.15 3.68 7.52
N PHE A 146 1.39 3.01 8.63
CA PHE A 146 0.88 1.67 8.90
C PHE A 146 0.04 1.63 10.18
N LYS A 147 -0.88 0.64 10.25
CA LYS A 147 -1.65 0.38 11.47
C LYS A 147 -0.74 -0.32 12.48
N PRO A 148 -0.69 0.12 13.75
CA PRO A 148 0.20 -0.45 14.75
C PRO A 148 -0.22 -1.84 15.24
N GLU A 149 -1.41 -2.30 14.90
CA GLU A 149 -2.02 -3.53 15.40
C GLU A 149 -1.13 -4.77 15.22
N LEU A 150 -0.59 -4.99 14.03
CA LEU A 150 0.26 -6.16 13.77
C LEU A 150 1.61 -6.08 14.49
N PRO A 151 2.40 -5.00 14.38
CA PRO A 151 3.65 -4.88 15.14
C PRO A 151 3.45 -5.02 16.65
N GLU A 152 2.42 -4.39 17.22
CA GLU A 152 2.11 -4.47 18.65
C GLU A 152 1.71 -5.88 19.08
N THR A 153 0.89 -6.57 18.29
CA THR A 153 0.46 -7.94 18.56
C THR A 153 1.67 -8.89 18.57
N LEU A 154 2.54 -8.79 17.57
CA LEU A 154 3.75 -9.61 17.50
C LEU A 154 4.71 -9.34 18.66
N SER A 155 4.82 -8.09 19.09
CA SER A 155 5.60 -7.71 20.28
C SER A 155 5.02 -8.30 21.57
N LYS A 156 3.69 -8.24 21.77
CA LYS A 156 3.01 -8.84 22.92
C LYS A 156 3.20 -10.36 22.99
N LEU A 157 3.28 -11.01 21.83
CA LEU A 157 3.57 -12.45 21.73
C LEU A 157 5.05 -12.78 21.94
N LYS A 158 5.91 -11.78 22.20
CA LYS A 158 7.36 -11.92 22.41
C LYS A 158 8.09 -12.62 21.26
N LEU A 159 7.61 -12.46 20.05
CA LEU A 159 8.28 -12.94 18.86
C LEU A 159 9.47 -12.03 18.50
N LYS A 160 10.49 -12.62 17.89
CA LYS A 160 11.68 -11.88 17.44
C LYS A 160 11.38 -11.18 16.11
N VAL A 161 10.79 -10.00 16.18
CA VAL A 161 10.36 -9.22 14.99
C VAL A 161 11.00 -7.85 15.02
N SER A 162 11.61 -7.47 13.89
CA SER A 162 12.09 -6.12 13.61
C SER A 162 11.15 -5.47 12.60
N PRO A 163 10.30 -4.52 13.00
CA PRO A 163 9.52 -3.72 12.05
C PRO A 163 10.44 -2.79 11.27
N VAL A 164 10.36 -2.82 9.94
CA VAL A 164 11.16 -1.98 9.05
C VAL A 164 10.30 -1.38 7.98
N VAL A 165 10.38 -0.07 7.82
CA VAL A 165 9.70 0.66 6.74
C VAL A 165 10.51 0.51 5.46
N PHE A 166 9.92 -0.16 4.46
CA PHE A 166 10.49 -0.32 3.12
C PHE A 166 9.81 0.55 2.06
N ALA A 167 8.62 1.04 2.36
CA ALA A 167 7.87 1.88 1.45
C ALA A 167 7.09 2.95 2.22
N ARG A 168 6.71 4.01 1.53
CA ARG A 168 5.84 5.05 2.07
C ARG A 168 4.82 5.52 1.06
N THR A 169 3.67 5.95 1.57
CA THR A 169 2.65 6.63 0.79
C THR A 169 2.97 8.11 0.73
N VAL A 170 3.05 8.64 -0.48
CA VAL A 170 3.30 10.07 -0.74
C VAL A 170 2.21 10.65 -1.63
N ALA A 171 2.05 11.96 -1.61
CA ALA A 171 1.17 12.64 -2.54
C ALA A 171 1.63 12.41 -3.99
N ALA A 172 0.68 12.19 -4.90
CA ALA A 172 0.94 12.20 -6.33
C ALA A 172 1.19 13.64 -6.81
N ASP A 173 1.70 13.80 -8.03
CA ASP A 173 1.77 15.11 -8.66
C ASP A 173 0.36 15.58 -9.04
N LEU A 174 -0.14 16.60 -8.33
CA LEU A 174 -1.46 17.20 -8.51
C LEU A 174 -1.42 18.53 -9.27
N SER A 175 -0.27 18.93 -9.80
CA SER A 175 -0.09 20.22 -10.51
C SER A 175 -1.00 20.41 -11.72
N GLY A 176 -1.38 19.33 -12.40
CA GLY A 176 -2.31 19.35 -13.53
C GLY A 176 -3.78 19.14 -13.15
N LEU A 177 -4.10 19.05 -11.86
CA LEU A 177 -5.48 18.88 -11.38
C LEU A 177 -6.10 20.23 -11.07
N ASN A 178 -7.28 20.50 -11.67
CA ASN A 178 -8.12 21.63 -11.27
C ASN A 178 -9.35 21.10 -10.53
N PRO A 179 -9.40 21.19 -9.20
CA PRO A 179 -10.51 20.66 -8.41
C PRO A 179 -11.84 21.41 -8.68
N GLU A 180 -11.79 22.66 -9.12
CA GLU A 180 -12.96 23.47 -9.42
C GLU A 180 -13.74 22.98 -10.66
N GLU A 181 -13.16 22.10 -11.47
CA GLU A 181 -13.84 21.47 -12.61
C GLU A 181 -14.81 20.35 -12.20
N TYR A 182 -14.75 19.91 -10.96
CA TYR A 182 -15.55 18.81 -10.45
C TYR A 182 -16.64 19.28 -9.50
N ASP A 183 -17.78 18.60 -9.55
CA ASP A 183 -18.87 18.84 -8.61
C ASP A 183 -18.65 18.00 -7.32
N ILE A 184 -18.04 16.81 -7.48
CA ILE A 184 -17.73 15.91 -6.36
C ILE A 184 -16.33 15.31 -6.56
N ILE A 185 -15.58 15.18 -5.46
CA ILE A 185 -14.34 14.40 -5.40
C ILE A 185 -14.56 13.25 -4.40
N ALA A 186 -14.54 12.02 -4.90
CA ALA A 186 -14.67 10.81 -4.09
C ALA A 186 -13.30 10.34 -3.62
N LEU A 187 -13.12 10.26 -2.30
CA LEU A 187 -11.87 9.87 -1.64
C LEU A 187 -12.02 8.50 -0.97
N TYR A 188 -10.94 7.74 -0.92
CA TYR A 188 -10.94 6.35 -0.43
C TYR A 188 -10.06 6.12 0.79
N SER A 189 -9.24 7.10 1.15
CA SER A 189 -8.35 6.98 2.31
C SER A 189 -8.06 8.32 2.98
N PRO A 190 -7.68 8.33 4.27
CA PRO A 190 -7.19 9.53 4.93
C PRO A 190 -5.98 10.18 4.23
N ASN A 191 -5.16 9.39 3.54
CA ASN A 191 -4.02 9.88 2.77
C ASN A 191 -4.46 10.67 1.54
N ASP A 192 -5.58 10.29 0.89
CA ASP A 192 -6.17 11.06 -0.20
C ASP A 192 -6.64 12.43 0.29
N VAL A 193 -7.31 12.46 1.45
CA VAL A 193 -7.75 13.72 2.09
C VAL A 193 -6.55 14.63 2.34
N LYS A 194 -5.49 14.09 2.94
CA LYS A 194 -4.27 14.83 3.23
C LYS A 194 -3.63 15.38 1.96
N ALA A 195 -3.46 14.55 0.93
CA ALA A 195 -2.88 14.96 -0.34
C ALA A 195 -3.67 16.09 -1.01
N LEU A 196 -5.01 16.00 -0.99
CA LEU A 196 -5.89 17.01 -1.58
C LEU A 196 -5.84 18.33 -0.82
N THR A 197 -5.92 18.29 0.52
CA THR A 197 -5.96 19.51 1.37
C THR A 197 -4.60 20.19 1.49
N GLU A 198 -3.49 19.47 1.31
CA GLU A 198 -2.16 20.06 1.23
C GLU A 198 -1.90 20.74 -0.12
N ALA A 199 -2.51 20.23 -1.20
CA ALA A 199 -2.33 20.76 -2.55
C ALA A 199 -3.25 21.96 -2.86
N PHE A 200 -4.45 22.01 -2.27
CA PHE A 200 -5.47 23.00 -2.61
C PHE A 200 -6.12 23.62 -1.37
N PRO A 201 -6.40 24.94 -1.37
CA PRO A 201 -7.17 25.58 -0.33
C PRO A 201 -8.59 25.00 -0.26
N LEU A 202 -9.15 24.88 0.95
CA LEU A 202 -10.47 24.30 1.18
C LEU A 202 -11.60 24.99 0.40
N GLU A 203 -11.51 26.31 0.24
CA GLU A 203 -12.47 27.11 -0.51
C GLU A 203 -12.52 26.82 -2.02
N LYS A 204 -11.50 26.16 -2.55
CA LYS A 204 -11.42 25.71 -3.96
C LYS A 204 -11.88 24.28 -4.16
N LEU A 205 -12.19 23.58 -3.09
CA LEU A 205 -12.63 22.20 -3.17
C LEU A 205 -14.16 22.14 -3.35
N PRO A 206 -14.63 21.22 -4.23
CA PRO A 206 -16.05 20.91 -4.35
C PRO A 206 -16.52 20.07 -3.15
N VAL A 207 -17.70 19.47 -3.28
CA VAL A 207 -18.16 18.47 -2.32
C VAL A 207 -17.18 17.31 -2.28
N VAL A 208 -16.69 16.95 -1.09
CA VAL A 208 -15.79 15.82 -0.86
C VAL A 208 -16.57 14.72 -0.15
N ALA A 209 -16.50 13.49 -0.69
CA ALA A 209 -17.24 12.33 -0.19
C ALA A 209 -16.31 11.11 -0.01
#